data_4d8121d988fdfe305c520ea8e7ca9170
#
_entry.id   4d8121d988fdfe305c520ea8e7ca9170
#
_cell.length_a   1.000
_cell.length_b   1.000
_cell.length_c   1.000
_cell.angle_alpha   90.00
_cell.angle_beta   90.00
_cell.angle_gamma   90.00
#
_symmetry.space_group_name_H-M   'P 1'
#
loop_
_entity.id
_entity.type
_entity.pdbx_description
1 polymer ?
#
loop_
_entity_poly.entity_id
_entity_poly.type
_entity_poly.pdbx_seq_one_letter_code
_entity_poly.pdbx_strand_id
1 'polypeptide(L)'
;MTIAQLTCESDTVANQEVLLSIITVVRNDAQRLLKTIDSLVEFYGDERFEHVVIDGKSSDQTLDLLQTNSRHKNFQYLSESDNGIYDGMNKGAGRASGQFLLFLNCGDRMAASPDQLDELLRPVAQTDEADIVCFCSRVYHGAHAGVLRPQSGRLHKMPTSHQAMVFSKEFMRTHLYDTRYRIAADFNLYLSANAARVLVLTGSEPLTDIEAVGVASENPWQSYKEYLQIAAEKLHGSTKWMALARIGCKAAAVILLKKTLPKGWLNALGRRA
;
A
#
# COMPACT_ATOMS: atom_id res chain seq x y z
N MET A 1 -21.07 -61.84 15.78
CA MET A 1 -19.76 -61.21 15.67
C MET A 1 -19.90 -59.96 14.82
N THR A 2 -19.96 -58.82 15.44
CA THR A 2 -20.23 -57.51 14.82
C THR A 2 -18.91 -56.78 14.69
N ILE A 3 -18.50 -56.51 13.46
CA ILE A 3 -17.29 -55.76 13.15
C ILE A 3 -17.65 -54.28 13.30
N ALA A 4 -17.08 -53.64 14.30
CA ALA A 4 -17.16 -52.20 14.49
C ALA A 4 -16.33 -51.51 13.37
N GLN A 5 -16.99 -50.67 12.58
CA GLN A 5 -16.36 -49.75 11.64
C GLN A 5 -15.68 -48.65 12.43
N LEU A 6 -14.37 -48.65 12.46
CA LEU A 6 -13.55 -47.51 12.81
C LEU A 6 -13.56 -46.51 11.63
N THR A 7 -14.42 -45.53 11.70
CA THR A 7 -14.29 -44.34 10.86
C THR A 7 -13.16 -43.50 11.44
N CYS A 8 -12.01 -43.59 10.82
CA CYS A 8 -10.92 -42.63 10.99
C CYS A 8 -11.36 -41.38 10.25
N GLU A 9 -11.93 -40.41 10.98
CA GLU A 9 -12.04 -39.04 10.52
C GLU A 9 -10.62 -38.49 10.48
N SER A 10 -10.01 -38.47 9.31
CA SER A 10 -8.82 -37.71 9.07
C SER A 10 -9.24 -36.22 9.08
N ASP A 11 -9.10 -35.57 10.23
CA ASP A 11 -9.00 -34.13 10.32
C ASP A 11 -7.79 -33.69 9.49
N THR A 12 -7.97 -33.53 8.20
CA THR A 12 -7.11 -32.70 7.40
C THR A 12 -7.33 -31.28 7.87
N VAL A 13 -6.50 -30.84 8.80
CA VAL A 13 -6.27 -29.41 9.06
C VAL A 13 -5.81 -28.86 7.71
N ALA A 14 -6.74 -28.32 6.93
CA ALA A 14 -6.43 -27.56 5.75
C ALA A 14 -5.49 -26.44 6.23
N ASN A 15 -4.25 -26.49 5.80
CA ASN A 15 -3.27 -25.45 6.07
C ASN A 15 -3.89 -24.16 5.49
N GLN A 16 -4.45 -23.33 6.35
CA GLN A 16 -5.22 -22.15 5.92
C GLN A 16 -4.18 -21.17 5.37
N GLU A 17 -4.12 -21.06 4.03
CA GLU A 17 -3.19 -20.14 3.37
C GLU A 17 -3.46 -18.72 3.82
N VAL A 18 -2.39 -17.99 4.14
CA VAL A 18 -2.47 -16.57 4.51
C VAL A 18 -3.11 -15.80 3.34
N LEU A 19 -4.21 -15.11 3.61
CA LEU A 19 -4.94 -14.35 2.59
C LEU A 19 -4.23 -13.04 2.26
N LEU A 20 -3.82 -12.29 3.29
CA LEU A 20 -3.21 -10.96 3.12
C LEU A 20 -1.98 -10.78 3.99
N SER A 21 -0.88 -10.36 3.37
CA SER A 21 0.31 -9.85 4.05
C SER A 21 0.25 -8.32 4.08
N ILE A 22 0.24 -7.75 5.27
CA ILE A 22 0.33 -6.31 5.49
C ILE A 22 1.81 -5.97 5.69
N ILE A 23 2.37 -5.12 4.83
CA ILE A 23 3.79 -4.79 4.82
C ILE A 23 3.98 -3.34 5.26
N THR A 24 4.78 -3.11 6.31
CA THR A 24 5.13 -1.78 6.80
C THR A 24 6.64 -1.58 6.72
N VAL A 25 7.07 -0.46 6.12
CA VAL A 25 8.48 -0.04 6.13
C VAL A 25 8.65 1.12 7.09
N VAL A 26 9.67 1.05 7.95
CA VAL A 26 9.96 2.06 8.96
C VAL A 26 11.44 2.34 9.06
N ARG A 27 11.79 3.60 9.39
CA ARG A 27 13.15 3.97 9.79
C ARG A 27 13.10 5.15 10.74
N ASN A 28 13.59 4.96 11.99
CA ASN A 28 13.65 5.97 13.04
C ASN A 28 12.31 6.69 13.27
N ASP A 29 11.22 5.92 13.40
CA ASP A 29 9.88 6.48 13.61
C ASP A 29 9.01 5.55 14.45
N ALA A 30 9.47 5.23 15.67
CA ALA A 30 8.76 4.36 16.61
C ALA A 30 7.35 4.86 16.94
N GLN A 31 7.17 6.20 17.06
CA GLN A 31 5.89 6.79 17.42
C GLN A 31 4.83 6.58 16.32
N ARG A 32 5.21 6.74 15.05
CA ARG A 32 4.26 6.50 13.95
C ARG A 32 4.05 5.00 13.73
N LEU A 33 5.10 4.18 13.89
CA LEU A 33 4.95 2.73 13.81
C LEU A 33 3.96 2.20 14.85
N LEU A 34 3.97 2.72 16.08
CA LEU A 34 3.02 2.33 17.12
C LEU A 34 1.57 2.56 16.66
N LYS A 35 1.26 3.68 16.02
CA LYS A 35 -0.08 3.94 15.48
C LYS A 35 -0.52 2.90 14.44
N THR A 36 0.40 2.46 13.59
CA THR A 36 0.13 1.42 12.59
C THR A 36 -0.12 0.08 13.28
N ILE A 37 0.74 -0.32 14.23
CA ILE A 37 0.59 -1.56 15.00
C ILE A 37 -0.73 -1.57 15.77
N ASP A 38 -1.07 -0.48 16.45
CA ASP A 38 -2.32 -0.37 17.22
C ASP A 38 -3.57 -0.54 16.34
N SER A 39 -3.52 -0.10 15.08
CA SER A 39 -4.63 -0.29 14.14
C SER A 39 -4.77 -1.74 13.65
N LEU A 40 -3.78 -2.58 13.88
CA LEU A 40 -3.74 -3.98 13.44
C LEU A 40 -3.97 -4.97 14.60
N VAL A 41 -4.36 -4.50 15.78
CA VAL A 41 -4.51 -5.36 16.98
C VAL A 41 -5.51 -6.50 16.73
N GLU A 42 -6.61 -6.24 16.02
CA GLU A 42 -7.61 -7.27 15.68
C GLU A 42 -7.11 -8.32 14.69
N PHE A 43 -6.04 -8.03 13.96
CA PHE A 43 -5.42 -8.94 13.00
C PHE A 43 -4.44 -9.91 13.66
N TYR A 44 -3.92 -9.57 14.85
CA TYR A 44 -2.96 -10.41 15.53
C TYR A 44 -3.64 -11.64 16.15
N GLY A 45 -3.16 -12.82 15.76
CA GLY A 45 -3.76 -14.09 16.13
C GLY A 45 -4.76 -14.65 15.11
N ASP A 46 -5.11 -13.89 14.07
CA ASP A 46 -5.91 -14.37 12.95
C ASP A 46 -4.98 -14.90 11.85
N GLU A 47 -4.99 -16.21 11.64
CA GLU A 47 -4.08 -16.90 10.71
C GLU A 47 -4.33 -16.56 9.23
N ARG A 48 -5.45 -15.87 8.90
CA ARG A 48 -5.72 -15.35 7.55
C ARG A 48 -4.79 -14.20 7.16
N PHE A 49 -4.15 -13.56 8.14
CA PHE A 49 -3.36 -12.33 7.97
C PHE A 49 -1.98 -12.46 8.58
N GLU A 50 -1.03 -11.74 8.03
CA GLU A 50 0.29 -11.53 8.64
C GLU A 50 0.72 -10.08 8.52
N HIS A 51 1.54 -9.63 9.48
CA HIS A 51 2.16 -8.31 9.46
C HIS A 51 3.68 -8.47 9.32
N VAL A 52 4.24 -7.96 8.21
CA VAL A 52 5.67 -8.00 7.89
C VAL A 52 6.23 -6.58 8.02
N VAL A 53 7.11 -6.36 8.98
CA VAL A 53 7.74 -5.04 9.17
C VAL A 53 9.19 -5.07 8.72
N ILE A 54 9.55 -4.13 7.86
CA ILE A 54 10.93 -3.92 7.41
C ILE A 54 11.46 -2.64 8.04
N ASP A 55 12.42 -2.80 8.92
CA ASP A 55 13.11 -1.71 9.60
C ASP A 55 14.42 -1.39 8.89
N GLY A 56 14.57 -0.15 8.42
CA GLY A 56 15.76 0.38 7.74
C GLY A 56 16.95 0.60 8.67
N LYS A 57 17.20 -0.30 9.64
CA LYS A 57 18.26 -0.21 10.66
C LYS A 57 18.10 1.04 11.53
N SER A 58 16.97 1.14 12.20
CA SER A 58 16.67 2.24 13.12
C SER A 58 17.61 2.26 14.32
N SER A 59 17.82 3.45 14.87
CA SER A 59 18.65 3.71 16.05
C SER A 59 17.85 4.32 17.21
N ASP A 60 16.53 4.50 17.03
CA ASP A 60 15.58 4.92 18.07
C ASP A 60 14.90 3.68 18.71
N GLN A 61 13.78 3.90 19.41
CA GLN A 61 12.99 2.84 20.08
C GLN A 61 12.22 1.92 19.11
N THR A 62 12.40 2.07 17.78
CA THR A 62 11.70 1.24 16.78
C THR A 62 11.99 -0.25 17.01
N LEU A 63 13.24 -0.63 17.26
CA LEU A 63 13.63 -2.02 17.44
C LEU A 63 13.00 -2.64 18.70
N ASP A 64 12.92 -1.88 19.81
CA ASP A 64 12.28 -2.34 21.05
C ASP A 64 10.78 -2.63 20.81
N LEU A 65 10.11 -1.78 20.04
CA LEU A 65 8.72 -1.95 19.67
C LEU A 65 8.53 -3.21 18.80
N LEU A 66 9.40 -3.46 17.85
CA LEU A 66 9.38 -4.65 17.00
C LEU A 66 9.58 -5.93 17.81
N GLN A 67 10.55 -5.94 18.70
CA GLN A 67 10.82 -7.08 19.60
C GLN A 67 9.61 -7.38 20.51
N THR A 68 8.98 -6.34 21.03
CA THR A 68 7.78 -6.50 21.87
C THR A 68 6.63 -7.14 21.12
N ASN A 69 6.44 -6.80 19.84
CA ASN A 69 5.35 -7.33 19.01
C ASN A 69 5.66 -8.70 18.37
N SER A 70 6.92 -9.13 18.36
CA SER A 70 7.32 -10.45 17.82
C SER A 70 6.73 -11.66 18.57
N ARG A 71 6.08 -11.46 19.71
CA ARG A 71 5.28 -12.46 20.43
C ARG A 71 4.04 -12.94 19.67
N HIS A 72 3.51 -12.14 18.74
CA HIS A 72 2.39 -12.53 17.91
C HIS A 72 2.86 -13.44 16.78
N LYS A 73 2.22 -14.60 16.60
CA LYS A 73 2.64 -15.64 15.66
C LYS A 73 2.66 -15.13 14.20
N ASN A 74 1.74 -14.24 13.86
CA ASN A 74 1.58 -13.67 12.53
C ASN A 74 2.24 -12.29 12.38
N PHE A 75 3.16 -11.92 13.27
CA PHE A 75 4.01 -10.74 13.18
C PHE A 75 5.45 -11.17 12.93
N GLN A 76 6.06 -10.61 11.91
CA GLN A 76 7.48 -10.81 11.62
C GLN A 76 8.15 -9.48 11.26
N TYR A 77 9.43 -9.36 11.57
CA TYR A 77 10.21 -8.20 11.18
C TYR A 77 11.61 -8.57 10.70
N LEU A 78 12.19 -7.66 9.89
CA LEU A 78 13.57 -7.68 9.48
C LEU A 78 14.16 -6.30 9.73
N SER A 79 15.28 -6.23 10.46
CA SER A 79 16.01 -4.98 10.69
C SER A 79 17.36 -5.03 9.99
N GLU A 80 17.46 -4.31 8.87
CA GLU A 80 18.70 -4.16 8.10
C GLU A 80 18.68 -2.85 7.31
N SER A 81 19.85 -2.39 6.85
CA SER A 81 19.92 -1.19 6.03
C SER A 81 19.20 -1.37 4.69
N ASP A 82 18.52 -0.32 4.25
CA ASP A 82 17.87 -0.23 2.95
C ASP A 82 18.38 0.97 2.13
N ASN A 83 18.09 0.94 0.82
CA ASN A 83 18.38 2.02 -0.12
C ASN A 83 17.15 2.94 -0.34
N GLY A 84 16.25 3.01 0.63
CA GLY A 84 15.03 3.80 0.62
C GLY A 84 13.77 2.95 0.72
N ILE A 85 12.61 3.62 0.86
CA ILE A 85 11.33 3.00 1.19
C ILE A 85 10.95 1.85 0.23
N TYR A 86 11.18 2.01 -1.07
CA TYR A 86 10.82 0.99 -2.06
C TYR A 86 11.73 -0.24 -2.04
N ASP A 87 12.99 -0.09 -1.62
CA ASP A 87 13.87 -1.23 -1.34
C ASP A 87 13.34 -2.01 -0.13
N GLY A 88 12.94 -1.30 0.94
CA GLY A 88 12.26 -1.91 2.08
C GLY A 88 10.96 -2.62 1.69
N MET A 89 10.11 -2.00 0.84
CA MET A 89 8.89 -2.63 0.33
C MET A 89 9.17 -3.90 -0.47
N ASN A 90 10.20 -3.91 -1.33
CA ASN A 90 10.62 -5.09 -2.08
C ASN A 90 11.10 -6.23 -1.16
N LYS A 91 11.86 -5.90 -0.10
CA LYS A 91 12.25 -6.87 0.92
C LYS A 91 11.04 -7.45 1.65
N GLY A 92 10.07 -6.60 1.98
CA GLY A 92 8.80 -7.02 2.58
C GLY A 92 8.00 -7.95 1.66
N ALA A 93 7.87 -7.60 0.38
CA ALA A 93 7.20 -8.44 -0.61
C ALA A 93 7.87 -9.83 -0.76
N GLY A 94 9.20 -9.88 -0.70
CA GLY A 94 9.96 -11.14 -0.76
C GLY A 94 9.77 -12.04 0.48
N ARG A 95 9.33 -11.49 1.62
CA ARG A 95 9.07 -12.24 2.86
C ARG A 95 7.60 -12.59 3.04
N ALA A 96 6.72 -11.91 2.33
CA ALA A 96 5.28 -12.08 2.42
C ALA A 96 4.84 -13.49 1.98
N SER A 97 3.97 -14.14 2.77
CA SER A 97 3.41 -15.45 2.46
C SER A 97 1.99 -15.38 1.90
N GLY A 98 1.27 -14.29 2.13
CA GLY A 98 -0.13 -14.10 1.75
C GLY A 98 -0.37 -14.12 0.24
N GLN A 99 -1.57 -14.52 -0.16
CA GLN A 99 -2.03 -14.49 -1.55
C GLN A 99 -2.07 -13.06 -2.09
N PHE A 100 -2.33 -12.10 -1.21
CA PHE A 100 -2.32 -10.67 -1.49
C PHE A 100 -1.33 -9.92 -0.60
N LEU A 101 -0.86 -8.77 -1.07
CA LEU A 101 0.04 -7.87 -0.37
C LEU A 101 -0.56 -6.46 -0.30
N LEU A 102 -0.55 -5.87 0.89
CA LEU A 102 -0.91 -4.47 1.13
C LEU A 102 0.30 -3.75 1.73
N PHE A 103 0.69 -2.62 1.15
CA PHE A 103 1.75 -1.77 1.70
C PHE A 103 1.13 -0.64 2.54
N LEU A 104 1.10 -0.85 3.86
CA LEU A 104 0.61 0.12 4.84
C LEU A 104 1.82 0.89 5.40
N ASN A 105 1.98 2.15 5.00
CA ASN A 105 3.13 2.93 5.43
C ASN A 105 3.12 3.20 6.93
N CYS A 106 4.31 3.36 7.51
CA CYS A 106 4.48 3.76 8.91
C CYS A 106 3.72 5.06 9.20
N GLY A 107 2.79 5.01 10.16
CA GLY A 107 1.89 6.10 10.55
C GLY A 107 0.49 6.04 9.95
N ASP A 108 0.30 5.32 8.84
CA ASP A 108 -1.02 5.03 8.29
C ASP A 108 -1.69 3.90 9.09
N ARG A 109 -3.01 3.81 9.04
CA ARG A 109 -3.80 2.89 9.85
C ARG A 109 -4.71 2.04 8.98
N MET A 110 -4.91 0.80 9.38
CA MET A 110 -5.99 -0.03 8.87
C MET A 110 -7.32 0.52 9.39
N ALA A 111 -8.30 0.66 8.51
CA ALA A 111 -9.66 1.10 8.85
C ALA A 111 -10.68 -0.02 8.72
N ALA A 112 -10.40 -1.02 7.88
CA ALA A 112 -11.23 -2.20 7.72
C ALA A 112 -10.92 -3.26 8.79
N SER A 113 -11.93 -4.03 9.20
CA SER A 113 -11.76 -5.19 10.09
C SER A 113 -11.26 -6.42 9.31
N PRO A 114 -10.72 -7.46 10.01
CA PRO A 114 -10.33 -8.73 9.39
C PRO A 114 -11.45 -9.37 8.57
N ASP A 115 -12.68 -9.40 9.09
CA ASP A 115 -13.81 -10.03 8.41
C ASP A 115 -14.25 -9.26 7.17
N GLN A 116 -14.24 -7.93 7.22
CA GLN A 116 -14.50 -7.10 6.04
C GLN A 116 -13.48 -7.36 4.92
N LEU A 117 -12.20 -7.51 5.28
CA LEU A 117 -11.16 -7.83 4.31
C LEU A 117 -11.31 -9.23 3.72
N ASP A 118 -11.68 -10.20 4.54
CA ASP A 118 -11.93 -11.56 4.08
C ASP A 118 -13.10 -11.59 3.07
N GLU A 119 -14.23 -10.95 3.39
CA GLU A 119 -15.37 -10.85 2.49
C GLU A 119 -15.03 -10.21 1.14
N LEU A 120 -14.14 -9.21 1.13
CA LEU A 120 -13.76 -8.49 -0.08
C LEU A 120 -12.70 -9.21 -0.92
N LEU A 121 -11.73 -9.85 -0.28
CA LEU A 121 -10.58 -10.44 -0.97
C LEU A 121 -10.78 -11.93 -1.32
N ARG A 122 -11.52 -12.69 -0.53
CA ARG A 122 -11.69 -14.14 -0.76
C ARG A 122 -12.33 -14.46 -2.11
N PRO A 123 -13.39 -13.75 -2.57
CA PRO A 123 -13.92 -13.99 -3.92
C PRO A 123 -12.90 -13.71 -5.02
N VAL A 124 -12.06 -12.68 -4.84
CA VAL A 124 -10.99 -12.34 -5.81
C VAL A 124 -9.89 -13.41 -5.81
N ALA A 125 -9.54 -13.94 -4.63
CA ALA A 125 -8.55 -15.01 -4.50
C ALA A 125 -8.96 -16.30 -5.23
N GLN A 126 -10.28 -16.57 -5.30
CA GLN A 126 -10.81 -17.78 -5.96
C GLN A 126 -10.75 -17.69 -7.49
N THR A 127 -10.76 -16.49 -8.06
CA THR A 127 -10.81 -16.30 -9.53
C THR A 127 -9.44 -16.11 -10.16
N ASP A 128 -8.42 -15.71 -9.38
CA ASP A 128 -7.07 -15.35 -9.85
C ASP A 128 -7.08 -14.34 -11.03
N GLU A 129 -8.11 -13.48 -11.08
CA GLU A 129 -8.32 -12.55 -12.19
C GLU A 129 -7.71 -11.17 -11.95
N ALA A 130 -7.23 -10.86 -10.73
CA ALA A 130 -6.76 -9.54 -10.38
C ALA A 130 -5.26 -9.49 -10.08
N ASP A 131 -4.56 -8.57 -10.75
CA ASP A 131 -3.20 -8.16 -10.36
C ASP A 131 -3.25 -7.14 -9.22
N ILE A 132 -4.23 -6.22 -9.26
CA ILE A 132 -4.41 -5.15 -8.28
C ILE A 132 -5.89 -4.97 -7.97
N VAL A 133 -6.21 -4.87 -6.68
CA VAL A 133 -7.55 -4.50 -6.18
C VAL A 133 -7.46 -3.12 -5.53
N CYS A 134 -8.25 -2.17 -6.01
CA CYS A 134 -8.23 -0.78 -5.56
C CYS A 134 -9.45 -0.48 -4.68
N PHE A 135 -9.18 0.00 -3.47
CA PHE A 135 -10.18 0.33 -2.46
C PHE A 135 -10.27 1.85 -2.21
N CYS A 136 -11.27 2.26 -1.45
CA CYS A 136 -11.34 3.60 -0.88
C CYS A 136 -10.28 3.77 0.21
N SER A 137 -9.79 5.00 0.39
CA SER A 137 -9.03 5.41 1.58
C SER A 137 -9.63 6.66 2.18
N ARG A 138 -9.48 6.85 3.50
CA ARG A 138 -9.80 8.09 4.17
C ARG A 138 -8.51 8.89 4.34
N VAL A 139 -8.52 10.12 3.82
CA VAL A 139 -7.34 10.98 3.81
C VAL A 139 -7.55 12.10 4.83
N TYR A 140 -6.63 12.23 5.77
CA TYR A 140 -6.65 13.23 6.81
C TYR A 140 -5.77 14.44 6.45
N HIS A 141 -6.37 15.63 6.46
CA HIS A 141 -5.71 16.92 6.34
C HIS A 141 -5.83 17.67 7.68
N GLY A 142 -5.02 17.30 8.65
CA GLY A 142 -5.16 17.77 10.04
C GLY A 142 -6.47 17.26 10.65
N ALA A 143 -7.37 18.17 11.06
CA ALA A 143 -8.68 17.82 11.63
C ALA A 143 -9.76 17.46 10.59
N HIS A 144 -9.51 17.65 9.31
CA HIS A 144 -10.46 17.34 8.24
C HIS A 144 -10.14 16.01 7.60
N ALA A 145 -11.17 15.22 7.31
CA ALA A 145 -11.02 13.96 6.59
C ALA A 145 -11.91 13.93 5.35
N GLY A 146 -11.40 13.34 4.29
CA GLY A 146 -12.14 13.10 3.05
C GLY A 146 -11.96 11.66 2.57
N VAL A 147 -12.95 11.10 1.88
CA VAL A 147 -12.85 9.77 1.29
C VAL A 147 -12.35 9.88 -0.15
N LEU A 148 -11.19 9.31 -0.41
CA LEU A 148 -10.66 9.13 -1.76
C LEU A 148 -11.22 7.83 -2.33
N ARG A 149 -12.14 7.95 -3.29
CA ARG A 149 -12.73 6.81 -3.99
C ARG A 149 -11.88 6.45 -5.20
N PRO A 150 -11.62 5.16 -5.45
CA PRO A 150 -10.85 4.73 -6.59
C PRO A 150 -11.58 5.04 -7.90
N GLN A 151 -10.82 5.29 -8.97
CA GLN A 151 -11.34 5.62 -10.29
C GLN A 151 -10.80 4.64 -11.32
N SER A 152 -11.69 3.95 -12.04
CA SER A 152 -11.31 3.04 -13.12
C SER A 152 -10.85 3.76 -14.39
N GLY A 153 -10.12 3.04 -15.23
CA GLY A 153 -9.89 3.44 -16.63
C GLY A 153 -8.92 4.59 -16.88
N ARG A 154 -8.08 4.99 -15.93
CA ARG A 154 -7.14 6.10 -16.10
C ARG A 154 -5.68 5.67 -15.91
N LEU A 155 -5.09 5.05 -16.92
CA LEU A 155 -3.69 4.62 -16.92
C LEU A 155 -2.65 5.73 -16.70
N HIS A 156 -3.05 7.01 -16.73
CA HIS A 156 -2.15 8.16 -16.55
C HIS A 156 -2.25 8.80 -15.16
N LYS A 157 -2.92 8.12 -14.22
CA LYS A 157 -3.10 8.58 -12.83
C LYS A 157 -3.34 7.36 -11.94
N MET A 158 -2.78 7.37 -10.74
CA MET A 158 -3.10 6.38 -9.71
C MET A 158 -4.62 6.31 -9.49
N PRO A 159 -5.21 5.11 -9.45
CA PRO A 159 -6.65 4.93 -9.25
C PRO A 159 -7.09 5.37 -7.85
N THR A 160 -6.26 5.16 -6.86
CA THR A 160 -6.45 5.51 -5.45
C THR A 160 -5.09 5.81 -4.81
N SER A 161 -5.04 5.96 -3.49
CA SER A 161 -3.78 5.99 -2.76
C SER A 161 -3.09 4.62 -2.81
N HIS A 162 -1.77 4.60 -2.78
CA HIS A 162 -0.98 3.37 -2.76
C HIS A 162 -1.37 2.44 -1.58
N GLN A 163 -1.66 3.02 -0.42
CA GLN A 163 -2.07 2.30 0.79
C GLN A 163 -3.49 1.72 0.74
N ALA A 164 -4.22 1.95 -0.33
CA ALA A 164 -5.52 1.34 -0.61
C ALA A 164 -5.48 0.46 -1.89
N MET A 165 -4.27 0.06 -2.31
CA MET A 165 -4.04 -0.87 -3.41
C MET A 165 -3.52 -2.19 -2.84
N VAL A 166 -4.26 -3.25 -3.07
CA VAL A 166 -3.90 -4.61 -2.70
C VAL A 166 -3.41 -5.32 -3.96
N PHE A 167 -2.21 -5.87 -3.90
CA PHE A 167 -1.54 -6.51 -5.03
C PHE A 167 -1.60 -8.03 -4.88
N SER A 168 -1.83 -8.77 -5.97
CA SER A 168 -1.67 -10.22 -5.93
C SER A 168 -0.19 -10.59 -5.74
N LYS A 169 0.08 -11.67 -5.01
CA LYS A 169 1.44 -12.17 -4.79
C LYS A 169 2.11 -12.54 -6.12
N GLU A 170 1.34 -13.12 -7.04
CA GLU A 170 1.86 -13.51 -8.36
C GLU A 170 2.31 -12.30 -9.17
N PHE A 171 1.54 -11.21 -9.15
CA PHE A 171 1.95 -9.96 -9.77
C PHE A 171 3.23 -9.41 -9.13
N MET A 172 3.31 -9.36 -7.79
CA MET A 172 4.48 -8.86 -7.07
C MET A 172 5.72 -9.75 -7.23
N ARG A 173 5.55 -11.04 -7.49
CA ARG A 173 6.67 -11.96 -7.76
C ARG A 173 7.42 -11.61 -9.05
N THR A 174 6.71 -11.06 -10.02
CA THR A 174 7.24 -10.71 -11.35
C THR A 174 7.47 -9.21 -11.53
N HIS A 175 6.86 -8.37 -10.70
CA HIS A 175 6.93 -6.91 -10.78
C HIS A 175 7.26 -6.32 -9.40
N LEU A 176 8.51 -5.93 -9.22
CA LEU A 176 8.96 -5.22 -8.02
C LEU A 176 8.95 -3.70 -8.24
N TYR A 177 9.02 -2.95 -7.13
CA TYR A 177 9.25 -1.50 -7.21
C TYR A 177 10.61 -1.22 -7.83
N ASP A 178 10.64 -0.33 -8.81
CA ASP A 178 11.87 0.15 -9.41
C ASP A 178 12.49 1.22 -8.51
N THR A 179 13.56 0.84 -7.81
CA THR A 179 14.24 1.69 -6.82
C THR A 179 15.00 2.88 -7.42
N ARG A 180 15.06 3.01 -8.75
CA ARG A 180 15.53 4.22 -9.43
C ARG A 180 14.62 5.42 -9.15
N TYR A 181 13.32 5.16 -8.91
CA TYR A 181 12.33 6.16 -8.51
C TYR A 181 12.23 6.21 -7.00
N ARG A 182 12.43 7.41 -6.44
CA ARG A 182 12.41 7.59 -4.97
C ARG A 182 11.03 7.94 -4.42
N ILE A 183 10.12 8.46 -5.27
CA ILE A 183 8.83 8.99 -4.88
C ILE A 183 7.68 8.35 -5.65
N ALA A 184 7.86 8.00 -6.92
CA ALA A 184 6.80 7.56 -7.82
C ALA A 184 6.96 6.11 -8.31
N ALA A 185 7.70 5.25 -7.61
CA ALA A 185 7.83 3.85 -7.99
C ALA A 185 6.50 3.08 -7.90
N ASP A 186 5.58 3.51 -7.03
CA ASP A 186 4.20 3.03 -6.96
C ASP A 186 3.43 3.26 -8.27
N PHE A 187 3.56 4.44 -8.86
CA PHE A 187 2.98 4.74 -10.17
C PHE A 187 3.63 3.90 -11.27
N ASN A 188 4.95 3.73 -11.24
CA ASN A 188 5.65 2.85 -12.18
C ASN A 188 5.18 1.40 -12.08
N LEU A 189 5.00 0.88 -10.86
CA LEU A 189 4.49 -0.46 -10.60
C LEU A 189 3.05 -0.61 -11.11
N TYR A 190 2.16 0.34 -10.79
CA TYR A 190 0.79 0.36 -11.26
C TYR A 190 0.70 0.30 -12.79
N LEU A 191 1.53 1.05 -13.51
CA LEU A 191 1.57 1.03 -14.98
C LEU A 191 2.14 -0.28 -15.57
N SER A 192 2.70 -1.17 -14.75
CA SER A 192 3.13 -2.50 -15.19
C SER A 192 2.00 -3.52 -15.16
N ALA A 193 0.91 -3.25 -14.43
CA ALA A 193 -0.25 -4.13 -14.38
C ALA A 193 -1.04 -4.10 -15.70
N ASN A 194 -1.64 -5.24 -16.03
CA ASN A 194 -2.63 -5.30 -17.10
C ASN A 194 -3.91 -4.56 -16.65
N ALA A 195 -4.32 -3.55 -17.41
CA ALA A 195 -5.50 -2.75 -17.08
C ALA A 195 -6.78 -3.58 -16.90
N ALA A 196 -6.91 -4.70 -17.61
CA ALA A 196 -8.06 -5.60 -17.47
C ALA A 196 -8.03 -6.40 -16.15
N ARG A 197 -6.88 -6.49 -15.48
CA ARG A 197 -6.70 -7.18 -14.20
C ARG A 197 -6.62 -6.21 -13.01
N VAL A 198 -7.00 -4.94 -13.20
CA VAL A 198 -7.12 -3.94 -12.13
C VAL A 198 -8.59 -3.81 -11.75
N LEU A 199 -8.95 -4.38 -10.60
CA LEU A 199 -10.30 -4.27 -10.05
C LEU A 199 -10.45 -2.98 -9.23
N VAL A 200 -11.62 -2.36 -9.33
CA VAL A 200 -11.93 -1.09 -8.63
C VAL A 200 -13.21 -1.24 -7.82
N LEU A 201 -13.07 -1.22 -6.50
CA LEU A 201 -14.18 -1.36 -5.55
C LEU A 201 -14.59 0.02 -5.02
N THR A 202 -15.54 0.67 -5.69
CA THR A 202 -15.96 2.06 -5.41
C THR A 202 -16.96 2.19 -4.26
N GLY A 203 -17.66 1.13 -3.91
CA GLY A 203 -18.74 1.10 -2.90
C GLY A 203 -18.27 0.71 -1.50
N SER A 204 -17.01 0.34 -1.32
CA SER A 204 -16.49 -0.10 -0.03
C SER A 204 -16.30 1.05 0.96
N GLU A 205 -16.40 0.74 2.25
CA GLU A 205 -15.84 1.60 3.29
C GLU A 205 -14.32 1.77 3.08
N PRO A 206 -13.72 2.83 3.63
CA PRO A 206 -12.27 3.03 3.52
C PRO A 206 -11.49 1.83 4.05
N LEU A 207 -10.55 1.31 3.25
CA LEU A 207 -9.61 0.27 3.65
C LEU A 207 -8.60 0.79 4.68
N THR A 208 -8.11 2.00 4.42
CA THR A 208 -7.04 2.62 5.21
C THR A 208 -7.32 4.08 5.52
N ASP A 209 -6.80 4.52 6.67
CA ASP A 209 -6.72 5.91 7.10
C ASP A 209 -5.29 6.41 6.87
N ILE A 210 -5.13 7.43 6.05
CA ILE A 210 -3.83 7.96 5.66
C ILE A 210 -3.69 9.46 5.96
N GLU A 211 -2.50 9.90 6.32
CA GLU A 211 -2.19 11.31 6.46
C GLU A 211 -1.81 11.91 5.10
N ALA A 212 -2.35 13.09 4.77
CA ALA A 212 -2.08 13.75 3.48
C ALA A 212 -0.65 14.27 3.34
N VAL A 213 0.13 14.27 4.41
CA VAL A 213 1.52 14.74 4.44
C VAL A 213 2.45 13.54 4.25
N GLY A 214 3.28 13.59 3.21
CA GLY A 214 4.26 12.55 2.90
C GLY A 214 5.35 13.06 1.95
N VAL A 215 6.32 12.21 1.65
CA VAL A 215 7.53 12.54 0.86
C VAL A 215 7.19 13.21 -0.49
N ALA A 216 6.11 12.79 -1.15
CA ALA A 216 5.66 13.37 -2.41
C ALA A 216 5.21 14.83 -2.26
N SER A 217 4.56 15.18 -1.14
CA SER A 217 4.11 16.56 -0.85
C SER A 217 5.27 17.48 -0.43
N GLU A 218 6.29 16.92 0.22
CA GLU A 218 7.50 17.64 0.63
C GLU A 218 8.41 17.95 -0.55
N ASN A 219 8.51 17.03 -1.53
CA ASN A 219 9.38 17.14 -2.70
C ASN A 219 8.60 17.12 -4.03
N PRO A 220 7.70 18.06 -4.28
CA PRO A 220 6.80 18.04 -5.44
C PRO A 220 7.55 18.11 -6.77
N TRP A 221 8.69 18.81 -6.83
CA TRP A 221 9.49 18.88 -8.06
C TRP A 221 10.05 17.52 -8.46
N GLN A 222 10.65 16.79 -7.51
CA GLN A 222 11.17 15.45 -7.76
C GLN A 222 10.03 14.50 -8.13
N SER A 223 8.91 14.59 -7.44
CA SER A 223 7.70 13.81 -7.73
C SER A 223 7.24 14.01 -9.18
N TYR A 224 7.04 15.26 -9.63
CA TYR A 224 6.62 15.53 -11.01
C TYR A 224 7.65 15.09 -12.05
N LYS A 225 8.95 15.24 -11.76
CA LYS A 225 10.02 14.77 -12.64
C LYS A 225 9.92 13.26 -12.87
N GLU A 226 9.77 12.50 -11.78
CA GLU A 226 9.63 11.04 -11.85
C GLU A 226 8.34 10.62 -12.57
N TYR A 227 7.20 11.25 -12.27
CA TYR A 227 5.94 11.00 -12.99
C TYR A 227 6.06 11.26 -14.51
N LEU A 228 6.72 12.34 -14.92
CA LEU A 228 6.94 12.66 -16.33
C LEU A 228 7.86 11.61 -16.99
N GLN A 229 8.93 11.21 -16.32
CA GLN A 229 9.84 10.19 -16.81
C GLN A 229 9.13 8.86 -17.00
N ILE A 230 8.40 8.38 -15.98
CA ILE A 230 7.64 7.13 -16.04
C ILE A 230 6.59 7.17 -17.14
N ALA A 231 5.83 8.27 -17.26
CA ALA A 231 4.86 8.43 -18.34
C ALA A 231 5.50 8.40 -19.73
N ALA A 232 6.69 8.99 -19.87
CA ALA A 232 7.45 8.97 -21.12
C ALA A 232 7.98 7.57 -21.47
N GLU A 233 8.36 6.77 -20.49
CA GLU A 233 8.91 5.42 -20.67
C GLU A 233 7.81 4.37 -20.90
N LYS A 234 6.73 4.43 -20.11
CA LYS A 234 5.71 3.36 -20.03
C LYS A 234 4.49 3.58 -20.93
N LEU A 235 4.13 4.82 -21.23
CA LEU A 235 2.92 5.13 -21.99
C LEU A 235 3.23 5.34 -23.48
N HIS A 236 2.25 5.01 -24.34
CA HIS A 236 2.38 5.10 -25.79
C HIS A 236 1.20 5.86 -26.43
N GLY A 237 1.36 6.29 -27.69
CA GLY A 237 0.31 6.92 -28.46
C GLY A 237 -0.27 8.18 -27.81
N SER A 238 -1.58 8.39 -27.97
CA SER A 238 -2.31 9.55 -27.43
C SER A 238 -2.30 9.59 -25.90
N THR A 239 -2.33 8.44 -25.23
CA THR A 239 -2.30 8.33 -23.76
C THR A 239 -1.03 8.93 -23.18
N LYS A 240 0.12 8.70 -23.82
CA LYS A 240 1.40 9.32 -23.45
C LYS A 240 1.31 10.84 -23.47
N TRP A 241 0.87 11.41 -24.57
CA TRP A 241 0.81 12.86 -24.73
C TRP A 241 -0.19 13.51 -23.76
N MET A 242 -1.34 12.87 -23.53
CA MET A 242 -2.32 13.34 -22.53
C MET A 242 -1.74 13.30 -21.11
N ALA A 243 -1.03 12.24 -20.75
CA ALA A 243 -0.39 12.12 -19.44
C ALA A 243 0.69 13.20 -19.24
N LEU A 244 1.59 13.36 -20.23
CA LEU A 244 2.66 14.37 -20.17
C LEU A 244 2.10 15.79 -20.08
N ALA A 245 1.09 16.12 -20.88
CA ALA A 245 0.42 17.44 -20.82
C ALA A 245 -0.21 17.68 -19.44
N ARG A 246 -0.96 16.70 -18.92
CA ARG A 246 -1.65 16.83 -17.62
C ARG A 246 -0.68 16.96 -16.45
N ILE A 247 0.38 16.12 -16.41
CA ILE A 247 1.39 16.18 -15.35
C ILE A 247 2.17 17.50 -15.46
N GLY A 248 2.56 17.90 -16.68
CA GLY A 248 3.26 19.16 -16.93
C GLY A 248 2.45 20.40 -16.52
N CYS A 249 1.15 20.45 -16.85
CA CYS A 249 0.26 21.55 -16.44
C CYS A 249 0.13 21.63 -14.91
N LYS A 250 -0.01 20.48 -14.23
CA LYS A 250 -0.05 20.46 -12.75
C LYS A 250 1.27 20.93 -12.13
N ALA A 251 2.39 20.45 -12.66
CA ALA A 251 3.71 20.87 -12.19
C ALA A 251 3.89 22.37 -12.34
N ALA A 252 3.56 22.93 -13.51
CA ALA A 252 3.63 24.38 -13.79
C ALA A 252 2.74 25.17 -12.84
N ALA A 253 1.50 24.72 -12.62
CA ALA A 253 0.55 25.38 -11.69
C ALA A 253 1.09 25.40 -10.25
N VAL A 254 1.59 24.26 -9.75
CA VAL A 254 2.16 24.17 -8.39
C VAL A 254 3.40 25.06 -8.24
N ILE A 255 4.27 25.10 -9.25
CA ILE A 255 5.47 25.97 -9.23
C ILE A 255 5.07 27.44 -9.23
N LEU A 256 4.10 27.81 -10.07
CA LEU A 256 3.60 29.19 -10.12
C LEU A 256 2.99 29.62 -8.80
N LEU A 257 2.11 28.78 -8.22
CA LEU A 257 1.49 29.05 -6.92
C LEU A 257 2.53 29.19 -5.79
N LYS A 258 3.55 28.33 -5.77
CA LYS A 258 4.63 28.43 -4.77
C LYS A 258 5.49 29.68 -4.92
N LYS A 259 5.60 30.24 -6.14
CA LYS A 259 6.35 31.48 -6.38
C LYS A 259 5.53 32.74 -6.07
N THR A 260 4.21 32.69 -6.23
CA THR A 260 3.35 33.87 -6.15
C THR A 260 2.62 34.03 -4.81
N LEU A 261 2.41 32.94 -4.07
CA LEU A 261 1.64 32.97 -2.83
C LEU A 261 2.53 32.95 -1.58
N PRO A 262 2.21 33.78 -0.56
CA PRO A 262 2.85 33.71 0.75
C PRO A 262 2.70 32.31 1.37
N LYS A 263 3.70 31.84 2.13
CA LYS A 263 3.71 30.51 2.74
C LYS A 263 2.44 30.16 3.54
N GLY A 264 1.81 31.13 4.18
CA GLY A 264 0.55 30.93 4.92
C GLY A 264 -0.65 30.55 4.04
N TRP A 265 -0.72 31.05 2.80
CA TRP A 265 -1.78 30.74 1.85
C TRP A 265 -1.61 29.36 1.20
N LEU A 266 -0.37 28.91 1.00
CA LEU A 266 -0.08 27.57 0.48
C LEU A 266 -0.54 26.48 1.44
N ASN A 267 -0.39 26.70 2.75
CA ASN A 267 -0.90 25.79 3.77
C ASN A 267 -2.45 25.75 3.82
N ALA A 268 -3.11 26.85 3.49
CA ALA A 268 -4.57 26.91 3.41
C ALA A 268 -5.14 26.23 2.15
N LEU A 269 -4.43 26.32 1.01
CA LEU A 269 -4.81 25.64 -0.25
C LEU A 269 -4.59 24.14 -0.21
N GLY A 270 -3.51 23.65 0.41
CA GLY A 270 -3.28 22.23 0.64
C GLY A 270 -4.34 21.57 1.55
N ARG A 271 -5.14 22.37 2.26
CA ARG A 271 -6.28 21.90 3.06
C ARG A 271 -7.60 21.77 2.27
N ARG A 272 -7.64 22.22 1.01
CA ARG A 272 -8.85 22.23 0.14
C ARG A 272 -8.71 21.42 -1.15
N ALA A 273 -7.55 20.84 -1.43
CA ALA A 273 -7.24 20.04 -2.64
C ALA A 273 -7.18 18.57 -2.33
#